data_cb4845ca1bd176ee2add85c8ab227fc4
#
_entry.id   cb4845ca1bd176ee2add85c8ab227fc4
#
_cell.length_a   1.000
_cell.length_b   1.000
_cell.length_c   1.000
_cell.angle_alpha   90.00
_cell.angle_beta   90.00
_cell.angle_gamma   90.00
#
_symmetry.space_group_name_H-M   'P 1'
#
loop_
_entity.id
_entity.type
_entity.pdbx_description
1 polymer ?
#
loop_
_entity_poly.entity_id
_entity_poly.type
_entity_poly.pdbx_seq_one_letter_code
_entity_poly.pdbx_strand_id
1 'polypeptide(L)'
;MNINLDVQARRVQDGQSVFEVAIMIRAEAHEAAPTSGNGQAAAVPPTVFVAELTYAGVFTLSGLPDNAVEPVPLVECPRILFPFARNILSDVTRDGGFPPVLLQPIDFVALWQARRAQAQNQPGTSAVA
;
A
#
# COMPACT_ATOMS: atom_id res chain seq x y z
N MET A 1 -0.59 -10.64 11.90
CA MET A 1 -0.69 -9.19 11.51
C MET A 1 -1.07 -9.09 10.04
N ASN A 2 -2.04 -8.27 9.76
CA ASN A 2 -2.47 -8.05 8.39
C ASN A 2 -1.95 -6.70 7.90
N ILE A 3 -1.27 -6.71 6.77
CA ILE A 3 -0.72 -5.50 6.15
C ILE A 3 -1.38 -5.33 4.79
N ASN A 4 -2.02 -4.19 4.59
CA ASN A 4 -2.55 -3.80 3.29
C ASN A 4 -1.79 -2.57 2.81
N LEU A 5 -1.33 -2.63 1.58
CA LEU A 5 -0.60 -1.53 0.98
C LEU A 5 -1.23 -1.18 -0.35
N ASP A 6 -1.42 0.10 -0.57
CA ASP A 6 -1.99 0.62 -1.81
C ASP A 6 -1.16 1.79 -2.31
N VAL A 7 -1.15 1.97 -3.62
CA VAL A 7 -0.43 3.05 -4.27
C VAL A 7 -1.40 3.80 -5.17
N GLN A 8 -1.40 5.11 -5.06
CA GLN A 8 -2.19 5.97 -5.94
C GLN A 8 -1.30 7.05 -6.55
N ALA A 9 -1.56 7.35 -7.80
CA ALA A 9 -0.86 8.41 -8.51
C ALA A 9 -1.89 9.26 -9.23
N ARG A 10 -1.73 10.57 -9.16
CA ARG A 10 -2.58 11.49 -9.89
C ARG A 10 -1.75 12.63 -10.47
N ARG A 11 -2.21 13.15 -11.60
CA ARG A 11 -1.59 14.33 -12.18
C ARG A 11 -2.08 15.56 -11.44
N VAL A 12 -1.15 16.39 -10.99
CA VAL A 12 -1.50 17.57 -10.20
C VAL A 12 -2.10 18.66 -11.07
N GLN A 13 -1.56 18.81 -12.30
CA GLN A 13 -2.06 19.80 -13.26
C GLN A 13 -2.15 19.18 -14.64
N ASP A 14 -3.22 19.47 -15.34
CA ASP A 14 -3.41 18.99 -16.70
C ASP A 14 -2.31 19.54 -17.61
N GLY A 15 -1.77 18.67 -18.45
CA GLY A 15 -0.75 19.04 -19.42
C GLY A 15 0.64 19.20 -18.84
N GLN A 16 0.83 19.05 -17.54
CA GLN A 16 2.14 19.10 -16.91
C GLN A 16 2.56 17.73 -16.43
N SER A 17 3.87 17.53 -16.35
CA SER A 17 4.45 16.25 -15.93
C SER A 17 4.64 16.18 -14.41
N VAL A 18 3.72 16.74 -13.64
CA VAL A 18 3.78 16.76 -12.19
C VAL A 18 2.76 15.79 -11.64
N PHE A 19 3.22 14.84 -10.83
CA PHE A 19 2.39 13.79 -10.27
C PHE A 19 2.49 13.80 -8.76
N GLU A 20 1.35 13.59 -8.10
CA GLU A 20 1.34 13.25 -6.68
C GLU A 20 1.19 11.74 -6.57
N VAL A 21 2.14 11.12 -5.89
CA VAL A 21 2.13 9.68 -5.67
C VAL A 21 2.02 9.43 -4.18
N ALA A 22 1.07 8.60 -3.79
CA ALA A 22 0.81 8.30 -2.38
C ALA A 22 0.90 6.80 -2.13
N ILE A 23 1.53 6.45 -1.03
CA ILE A 23 1.49 5.09 -0.49
C ILE A 23 0.56 5.11 0.70
N MET A 24 -0.41 4.22 0.70
CA MET A 24 -1.31 4.03 1.83
C MET A 24 -1.04 2.67 2.44
N ILE A 25 -0.76 2.66 3.74
CA ILE A 25 -0.45 1.43 4.47
C ILE A 25 -1.42 1.31 5.62
N ARG A 26 -2.03 0.14 5.76
CA ARG A 26 -2.85 -0.19 6.91
C ARG A 26 -2.29 -1.46 7.54
N ALA A 27 -1.87 -1.37 8.79
CA ALA A 27 -1.38 -2.49 9.56
C ALA A 27 -2.37 -2.78 10.68
N GLU A 28 -2.82 -4.01 10.76
CA GLU A 28 -3.78 -4.44 11.76
C GLU A 28 -3.20 -5.61 12.52
N ALA A 29 -3.02 -5.43 13.82
CA ALA A 29 -2.48 -6.47 14.69
C ALA A 29 -3.59 -7.06 15.54
N HIS A 30 -3.60 -8.37 15.66
CA HIS A 30 -4.55 -9.11 16.47
C HIS A 30 -3.83 -9.90 17.52
N GLU A 31 -4.51 -10.17 18.63
CA GLU A 31 -3.97 -11.07 19.63
C GLU A 31 -3.85 -12.48 19.04
N ALA A 32 -2.87 -13.23 19.56
CA ALA A 32 -2.75 -14.63 19.19
C ALA A 32 -4.05 -15.35 19.56
N ALA A 33 -4.58 -16.13 18.60
CA ALA A 33 -5.79 -16.88 18.86
C ALA A 33 -5.55 -17.84 20.04
N PRO A 34 -6.40 -17.81 21.09
CA PRO A 34 -6.24 -18.77 22.15
C PRO A 34 -6.49 -20.16 21.58
N THR A 35 -5.54 -21.06 21.81
CA THR A 35 -5.74 -22.47 21.51
C THR A 35 -6.76 -22.99 22.50
N SER A 36 -8.04 -22.97 22.13
CA SER A 36 -9.03 -23.61 22.95
C SER A 36 -8.88 -25.12 22.75
N GLY A 37 -8.71 -25.82 23.84
CA GLY A 37 -8.62 -27.27 23.79
C GLY A 37 -9.89 -27.97 23.31
N ASN A 38 -10.89 -27.23 22.84
CA ASN A 38 -12.17 -27.76 22.41
C ASN A 38 -12.29 -27.93 20.92
N GLY A 39 -11.26 -27.57 20.16
CA GLY A 39 -11.34 -27.66 18.70
C GLY A 39 -12.35 -26.76 18.05
N GLN A 40 -12.97 -25.87 18.79
CA GLN A 40 -13.89 -24.91 18.21
C GLN A 40 -13.07 -23.80 17.53
N ALA A 41 -13.50 -23.43 16.33
CA ALA A 41 -12.91 -22.30 15.65
C ALA A 41 -13.04 -21.09 16.57
N ALA A 42 -11.91 -20.55 16.99
CA ALA A 42 -11.91 -19.39 17.83
C ALA A 42 -12.60 -18.25 17.10
N ALA A 43 -13.36 -17.46 17.84
CA ALA A 43 -13.86 -16.19 17.33
C ALA A 43 -12.67 -15.37 16.82
N VAL A 44 -12.96 -14.44 15.91
CA VAL A 44 -11.93 -13.53 15.39
C VAL A 44 -11.16 -12.94 16.56
N PRO A 45 -9.82 -13.06 16.60
CA PRO A 45 -9.05 -12.52 17.72
C PRO A 45 -9.27 -11.02 17.85
N PRO A 46 -9.29 -10.50 19.07
CA PRO A 46 -9.46 -9.05 19.24
C PRO A 46 -8.32 -8.27 18.62
N THR A 47 -8.66 -7.13 18.07
CA THR A 47 -7.70 -6.22 17.49
C THR A 47 -6.90 -5.54 18.60
N VAL A 48 -5.58 -5.63 18.51
CA VAL A 48 -4.68 -4.97 19.45
C VAL A 48 -4.46 -3.52 19.03
N PHE A 49 -4.17 -3.29 17.75
CA PHE A 49 -4.06 -1.93 17.20
C PHE A 49 -4.31 -1.94 15.70
N VAL A 50 -4.67 -0.78 15.20
CA VAL A 50 -4.72 -0.49 13.76
C VAL A 50 -3.88 0.75 13.54
N ALA A 51 -2.93 0.67 12.63
CA ALA A 51 -2.12 1.81 12.22
C ALA A 51 -2.38 2.07 10.75
N GLU A 52 -2.75 3.30 10.44
CA GLU A 52 -2.99 3.73 9.06
C GLU A 52 -2.06 4.89 8.75
N LEU A 53 -1.49 4.84 7.57
CA LEU A 53 -0.52 5.82 7.13
C LEU A 53 -0.73 6.11 5.66
N THR A 54 -0.75 7.39 5.33
CA THR A 54 -0.67 7.84 3.94
C THR A 54 0.55 8.75 3.82
N TYR A 55 1.47 8.36 2.95
CA TYR A 55 2.68 9.12 2.72
C TYR A 55 2.75 9.46 1.23
N ALA A 56 2.79 10.74 0.93
CA ALA A 56 2.71 11.22 -0.44
C ALA A 56 3.91 12.08 -0.79
N GLY A 57 4.28 12.04 -2.05
CA GLY A 57 5.31 12.90 -2.61
C GLY A 57 4.86 13.47 -3.94
N VAL A 58 5.41 14.62 -4.28
CA VAL A 58 5.17 15.25 -5.58
C VAL A 58 6.41 15.05 -6.44
N PHE A 59 6.19 14.53 -7.64
CA PHE A 59 7.27 14.20 -8.56
C PHE A 59 7.06 14.92 -9.88
N THR A 60 8.15 15.48 -10.40
CA THR A 60 8.16 16.01 -11.75
C THR A 60 8.80 14.97 -12.66
N LEU A 61 8.00 14.44 -13.57
CA LEU A 61 8.44 13.37 -14.48
C LEU A 61 8.39 13.88 -15.89
N SER A 62 9.52 14.37 -16.39
CA SER A 62 9.61 14.91 -17.75
C SER A 62 10.28 13.91 -18.66
N GLY A 63 9.89 13.96 -19.95
CA GLY A 63 10.52 13.14 -20.98
C GLY A 63 10.14 11.67 -20.93
N LEU A 64 9.05 11.31 -20.29
CA LEU A 64 8.60 9.92 -20.24
C LEU A 64 8.01 9.50 -21.58
N PRO A 65 8.42 8.36 -22.14
CA PRO A 65 7.69 7.78 -23.26
C PRO A 65 6.30 7.33 -22.82
N ASP A 66 5.39 7.22 -23.78
CA ASP A 66 3.98 6.90 -23.47
C ASP A 66 3.83 5.60 -22.69
N ASN A 67 4.69 4.62 -22.97
CA ASN A 67 4.63 3.34 -22.28
C ASN A 67 5.18 3.39 -20.85
N ALA A 68 5.81 4.49 -20.44
CA ALA A 68 6.34 4.65 -19.08
C ALA A 68 5.47 5.56 -18.21
N VAL A 69 4.42 6.15 -18.76
CA VAL A 69 3.58 7.10 -18.02
C VAL A 69 2.85 6.43 -16.87
N GLU A 70 2.48 5.17 -17.02
CA GLU A 70 1.80 4.44 -15.95
C GLU A 70 2.78 3.75 -15.01
N PRO A 71 3.77 2.98 -15.48
CA PRO A 71 4.63 2.24 -14.55
C PRO A 71 5.55 3.12 -13.72
N VAL A 72 6.06 4.24 -14.25
CA VAL A 72 7.01 5.06 -13.50
C VAL A 72 6.36 5.64 -12.24
N PRO A 73 5.21 6.34 -12.31
CA PRO A 73 4.59 6.85 -11.08
C PRO A 73 4.06 5.75 -10.15
N LEU A 74 3.74 4.56 -10.66
CA LEU A 74 3.17 3.49 -9.84
C LEU A 74 4.20 2.47 -9.37
N VAL A 75 5.43 2.53 -9.83
CA VAL A 75 6.50 1.61 -9.44
C VAL A 75 7.69 2.36 -8.89
N GLU A 76 8.26 3.27 -9.67
CA GLU A 76 9.50 3.93 -9.28
C GLU A 76 9.30 4.96 -8.18
N CYS A 77 8.23 5.74 -8.26
CA CYS A 77 7.96 6.74 -7.22
C CYS A 77 7.62 6.11 -5.87
N PRO A 78 6.76 5.08 -5.79
CA PRO A 78 6.55 4.40 -4.51
C PRO A 78 7.82 3.77 -3.95
N ARG A 79 8.71 3.29 -4.82
CA ARG A 79 9.97 2.73 -4.40
C ARG A 79 10.83 3.74 -3.66
N ILE A 80 10.77 5.00 -4.08
CA ILE A 80 11.47 6.10 -3.40
C ILE A 80 10.81 6.45 -2.06
N LEU A 81 9.48 6.45 -2.03
CA LEU A 81 8.71 6.83 -0.85
C LEU A 81 8.72 5.76 0.25
N PHE A 82 8.84 4.50 -0.14
CA PHE A 82 8.62 3.39 0.76
C PHE A 82 9.54 3.38 1.99
N PRO A 83 10.85 3.63 1.90
CA PRO A 83 11.70 3.63 3.09
C PRO A 83 11.26 4.65 4.13
N PHE A 84 10.76 5.79 3.70
CA PHE A 84 10.28 6.83 4.62
C PHE A 84 8.96 6.42 5.26
N ALA A 85 8.02 5.89 4.46
CA ALA A 85 6.75 5.42 4.98
C ALA A 85 6.95 4.26 5.96
N ARG A 86 7.84 3.35 5.64
CA ARG A 86 8.19 2.23 6.51
C ARG A 86 8.71 2.73 7.87
N ASN A 87 9.57 3.72 7.85
CA ASN A 87 10.15 4.27 9.07
C ASN A 87 9.08 4.96 9.93
N ILE A 88 8.19 5.71 9.29
CA ILE A 88 7.10 6.39 10.00
C ILE A 88 6.19 5.37 10.67
N LEU A 89 5.84 4.31 9.97
CA LEU A 89 4.99 3.25 10.54
C LEU A 89 5.65 2.60 11.76
N SER A 90 6.95 2.33 11.67
CA SER A 90 7.72 1.79 12.78
C SER A 90 7.70 2.72 13.99
N ASP A 91 7.91 4.01 13.76
CA ASP A 91 7.92 5.01 14.82
C ASP A 91 6.56 5.17 15.48
N VAL A 92 5.50 5.23 14.69
CA VAL A 92 4.14 5.42 15.20
C VAL A 92 3.73 4.23 16.08
N THR A 93 4.02 3.01 15.64
CA THR A 93 3.66 1.83 16.42
C THR A 93 4.47 1.74 17.70
N ARG A 94 5.75 2.06 17.64
CA ARG A 94 6.60 2.10 18.83
C ARG A 94 6.13 3.18 19.81
N ASP A 95 5.82 4.35 19.33
CA ASP A 95 5.34 5.45 20.17
C ASP A 95 4.01 5.14 20.82
N GLY A 96 3.21 4.28 20.20
CA GLY A 96 1.97 3.80 20.78
C GLY A 96 2.14 2.73 21.87
N GLY A 97 3.38 2.34 22.16
CA GLY A 97 3.64 1.34 23.19
C GLY A 97 3.71 -0.08 22.67
N PHE A 98 3.76 -0.29 21.37
CA PHE A 98 3.81 -1.61 20.76
C PHE A 98 5.20 -1.89 20.18
N PRO A 99 5.53 -3.16 19.93
CA PRO A 99 6.74 -3.46 19.17
C PRO A 99 6.66 -2.77 17.81
N PRO A 100 7.76 -2.16 17.34
CA PRO A 100 7.70 -1.45 16.06
C PRO A 100 7.40 -2.40 14.91
N VAL A 101 6.52 -1.96 14.02
CA VAL A 101 6.20 -2.72 12.80
C VAL A 101 7.27 -2.42 11.76
N LEU A 102 7.99 -3.45 11.35
CA LEU A 102 9.05 -3.35 10.36
C LEU A 102 8.60 -4.10 9.12
N LEU A 103 8.23 -3.34 8.09
CA LEU A 103 7.78 -3.94 6.84
C LEU A 103 8.96 -4.48 6.06
N GLN A 104 8.76 -5.64 5.44
CA GLN A 104 9.75 -6.18 4.52
C GLN A 104 9.70 -5.40 3.21
N PRO A 105 10.81 -5.43 2.45
CA PRO A 105 10.81 -4.78 1.15
C PRO A 105 9.70 -5.27 0.26
N ILE A 106 9.11 -4.36 -0.50
CA ILE A 106 7.96 -4.64 -1.36
C ILE A 106 8.40 -4.56 -2.81
N ASP A 107 7.97 -5.55 -3.58
CA ASP A 107 8.16 -5.55 -5.03
C ASP A 107 7.01 -4.78 -5.67
N PHE A 108 7.25 -3.52 -5.97
CA PHE A 108 6.22 -2.65 -6.54
C PHE A 108 5.89 -3.02 -7.98
N VAL A 109 6.81 -3.64 -8.69
CA VAL A 109 6.51 -4.14 -10.05
C VAL A 109 5.48 -5.25 -9.98
N ALA A 110 5.66 -6.20 -9.07
CA ALA A 110 4.71 -7.29 -8.90
C ALA A 110 3.34 -6.76 -8.45
N LEU A 111 3.34 -5.80 -7.55
CA LEU A 111 2.10 -5.19 -7.07
C LEU A 111 1.35 -4.50 -8.21
N TRP A 112 2.06 -3.74 -9.04
CA TRP A 112 1.47 -3.06 -10.19
C TRP A 112 0.90 -4.04 -11.21
N GLN A 113 1.65 -5.11 -11.49
CA GLN A 113 1.19 -6.15 -12.42
C GLN A 113 -0.04 -6.87 -11.91
N ALA A 114 -0.07 -7.18 -10.61
CA ALA A 114 -1.21 -7.85 -10.02
C ALA A 114 -2.47 -6.98 -10.10
N ARG A 115 -2.33 -5.69 -9.90
CA ARG A 115 -3.46 -4.76 -10.01
C ARG A 115 -3.98 -4.64 -11.42
N ARG A 116 -3.08 -4.60 -12.39
CA ARG A 116 -3.48 -4.58 -13.79
C ARG A 116 -4.26 -5.84 -14.15
N ALA A 117 -3.81 -6.98 -13.69
CA ALA A 117 -4.50 -8.25 -13.93
C ALA A 117 -5.89 -8.24 -13.30
N GLN A 118 -6.03 -7.72 -12.08
CA GLN A 118 -7.32 -7.63 -11.42
C GLN A 118 -8.26 -6.69 -12.16
N ALA A 119 -7.76 -5.55 -12.62
CA ALA A 119 -8.58 -4.60 -13.36
C ALA A 119 -9.05 -5.18 -14.68
N GLN A 120 -8.22 -5.98 -15.34
CA GLN A 120 -8.59 -6.62 -16.60
C GLN A 120 -9.60 -7.75 -16.40
N ASN A 121 -9.57 -8.39 -15.23
CA ASN A 121 -10.42 -9.55 -14.94
C ASN A 121 -11.69 -9.18 -14.20
N GLN A 122 -11.90 -7.91 -13.86
CA GLN A 122 -13.11 -7.50 -13.16
C GLN A 122 -14.30 -7.53 -14.12
N PRO A 123 -15.28 -8.36 -13.85
CA PRO A 123 -16.49 -8.33 -14.66
C PRO A 123 -17.23 -7.01 -14.43
N GLY A 124 -17.70 -6.44 -15.47
CA GLY A 124 -18.49 -5.22 -15.40
C GLY A 124 -17.74 -3.95 -15.73
N THR A 125 -16.42 -3.92 -15.62
CA THR A 125 -15.67 -2.74 -16.03
C THR A 125 -15.71 -2.52 -17.52
N SER A 126 -15.87 -3.57 -18.26
CA SER A 126 -16.00 -3.49 -19.72
C SER A 126 -17.45 -3.32 -20.17
N ALA A 127 -18.39 -3.47 -19.26
CA ALA A 127 -19.78 -3.38 -19.59
C ALA A 127 -20.26 -1.95 -19.83
N VAL A 128 -19.38 -1.02 -19.65
CA VAL A 128 -19.67 0.38 -19.92
C VAL A 128 -19.42 0.64 -21.39
N ALA A 129 -20.01 -0.10 -22.18
CA ALA A 129 -19.90 0.16 -23.61
C ALA A 129 -20.87 1.25 -24.02
#